data_a9961dcc2b5b70130a01f9b81b30f4a2
#
_entry.id   a9961dcc2b5b70130a01f9b81b30f4a2
#
_cell.length_a   1.000
_cell.length_b   1.000
_cell.length_c   1.000
_cell.angle_alpha   90.00
_cell.angle_beta   90.00
_cell.angle_gamma   90.00
#
_symmetry.space_group_name_H-M   'P 1'
#
loop_
_entity.id
_entity.type
_entity.pdbx_description
1 polymer ?
#
loop_
_entity_poly.entity_id
_entity_poly.type
_entity_poly.pdbx_seq_one_letter_code
_entity_poly.pdbx_strand_id
1 'polypeptide(L)'
;MRIYKYYIKDLAFSNKLKCEVVKLPAGAKVLSVGRDCLGDMCLWARVEPGNELVEVPVYIAYTGVDIPEYILANCAFVGTIVEEFYVYHIFVERNWI
;
A
#
# COMPACT_ATOMS: atom_id res chain seq x y z
N MET A 1 16.99 -3.76 12.46
CA MET A 1 15.88 -3.06 11.77
C MET A 1 16.36 -2.57 10.42
N ARG A 2 15.57 -2.76 9.39
CA ARG A 2 15.92 -2.41 8.00
C ARG A 2 14.72 -1.83 7.29
N ILE A 3 14.98 -1.13 6.19
CA ILE A 3 13.94 -0.68 5.27
C ILE A 3 14.02 -1.56 4.04
N TYR A 4 12.94 -2.29 3.77
CA TYR A 4 12.82 -3.16 2.61
C TYR A 4 11.72 -2.68 1.68
N LYS A 5 11.88 -3.01 0.40
CA LYS A 5 10.92 -2.74 -0.64
C LYS A 5 10.04 -3.97 -0.87
N TYR A 6 8.75 -3.75 -1.03
CA TYR A 6 7.77 -4.79 -1.32
C TYR A 6 6.92 -4.37 -2.51
N TYR A 7 6.74 -5.27 -3.46
CA TYR A 7 5.94 -4.97 -4.64
C TYR A 7 4.46 -4.99 -4.32
N ILE A 8 3.74 -4.03 -4.89
CA ILE A 8 2.29 -4.03 -4.95
C ILE A 8 1.96 -4.38 -6.40
N LYS A 9 1.15 -5.43 -6.61
CA LYS A 9 0.78 -5.82 -7.95
C LYS A 9 0.10 -4.67 -8.68
N ASP A 10 0.49 -4.48 -9.94
CA ASP A 10 -0.13 -3.50 -10.79
C ASP A 10 -1.54 -3.97 -11.12
N LEU A 11 -2.54 -3.23 -10.63
CA LEU A 11 -3.93 -3.61 -10.79
C LEU A 11 -4.52 -2.91 -12.02
N ALA A 12 -5.35 -3.65 -12.76
CA ALA A 12 -6.14 -3.05 -13.81
C ALA A 12 -7.07 -1.97 -13.23
N PHE A 13 -7.39 -0.97 -14.04
CA PHE A 13 -8.31 0.10 -13.63
C PHE A 13 -9.59 -0.47 -13.03
N SER A 14 -10.07 0.16 -11.98
CA SER A 14 -11.35 -0.17 -11.35
C SER A 14 -12.05 1.10 -10.87
N ASN A 15 -13.37 1.14 -11.02
CA ASN A 15 -14.18 2.21 -10.46
C ASN A 15 -14.56 1.97 -8.99
N LYS A 16 -13.96 0.98 -8.37
CA LYS A 16 -14.16 0.65 -6.95
C LYS A 16 -12.83 0.51 -6.25
N LEU A 17 -12.84 0.69 -4.93
CA LEU A 17 -11.69 0.42 -4.09
C LEU A 17 -11.19 -1.00 -4.31
N LYS A 18 -9.89 -1.17 -4.43
CA LYS A 18 -9.25 -2.48 -4.54
C LYS A 18 -8.40 -2.78 -3.32
N CYS A 19 -8.23 -4.06 -3.03
CA CYS A 19 -7.37 -4.54 -1.96
C CYS A 19 -6.34 -5.51 -2.54
N GLU A 20 -5.08 -5.23 -2.26
CA GLU A 20 -3.97 -6.11 -2.59
C GLU A 20 -3.29 -6.52 -1.30
N VAL A 21 -3.01 -7.82 -1.14
CA VAL A 21 -2.35 -8.33 0.06
C VAL A 21 -0.85 -8.37 -0.17
N VAL A 22 -0.10 -7.76 0.75
CA VAL A 22 1.36 -7.78 0.75
C VAL A 22 1.83 -8.50 2.02
N LYS A 23 2.78 -9.42 1.90
CA LYS A 23 3.33 -10.12 3.07
C LYS A 23 4.49 -9.32 3.64
N LEU A 24 4.37 -8.91 4.89
CA LEU A 24 5.39 -8.17 5.62
C LEU A 24 5.75 -8.89 6.92
N PRO A 25 7.00 -8.73 7.41
CA PRO A 25 7.34 -9.23 8.74
C PRO A 25 6.44 -8.61 9.80
N ALA A 26 6.04 -9.40 10.79
CA ALA A 26 5.23 -8.93 11.90
C ALA A 26 5.89 -7.71 12.55
N GLY A 27 5.10 -6.72 12.91
CA GLY A 27 5.57 -5.47 13.49
C GLY A 27 6.09 -4.44 12.48
N ALA A 28 6.00 -4.72 11.19
CA ALA A 28 6.43 -3.78 10.14
C ALA A 28 5.67 -2.47 10.22
N LYS A 29 6.32 -1.39 9.81
CA LYS A 29 5.70 -0.07 9.66
C LYS A 29 5.89 0.41 8.23
N VAL A 30 4.80 0.67 7.54
CA VAL A 30 4.83 1.18 6.17
C VAL A 30 5.23 2.66 6.21
N LEU A 31 6.26 2.99 5.43
CA LEU A 31 6.81 4.35 5.42
C LEU A 31 6.31 5.18 4.24
N SER A 32 6.27 4.57 3.07
CA SER A 32 5.85 5.27 1.85
C SER A 32 5.50 4.30 0.74
N VAL A 33 4.87 4.83 -0.30
CA VAL A 33 4.59 4.12 -1.55
C VAL A 33 5.12 4.95 -2.72
N GLY A 34 5.37 4.28 -3.82
CA GLY A 34 5.82 4.94 -5.04
C GLY A 34 6.22 3.93 -6.09
N ARG A 35 6.90 4.41 -7.13
CA ARG A 35 7.49 3.55 -8.14
C ARG A 35 8.97 3.42 -7.89
N ASP A 36 9.51 2.23 -8.11
CA ASP A 36 10.96 2.02 -8.04
C ASP A 36 11.64 2.45 -9.35
N CYS A 37 12.94 2.23 -9.45
CA CYS A 37 13.71 2.62 -10.62
C CYS A 37 13.31 1.88 -11.91
N LEU A 38 12.60 0.75 -11.79
CA LEU A 38 12.09 0.01 -12.92
C LEU A 38 10.64 0.38 -13.26
N GLY A 39 10.04 1.30 -12.49
CA GLY A 39 8.67 1.74 -12.70
C GLY A 39 7.61 0.88 -12.03
N ASP A 40 8.00 -0.10 -11.21
CA ASP A 40 7.07 -0.96 -10.51
C ASP A 40 6.50 -0.29 -9.26
N MET A 41 5.21 -0.49 -9.02
CA MET A 41 4.54 0.03 -7.84
C MET A 41 5.00 -0.73 -6.59
N CYS A 42 5.47 0.01 -5.59
CA CYS A 42 6.06 -0.57 -4.40
C CYS A 42 5.66 0.18 -3.15
N LEU A 43 5.79 -0.50 -2.02
CA LEU A 43 5.85 0.15 -0.71
C LEU A 43 7.21 -0.10 -0.07
N TRP A 44 7.63 0.83 0.77
CA TRP A 44 8.81 0.68 1.61
C TRP A 44 8.36 0.61 3.04
N ALA A 45 8.89 -0.37 3.78
CA ALA A 45 8.51 -0.57 5.17
C ALA A 45 9.75 -0.79 6.04
N ARG A 46 9.66 -0.29 7.27
CA ARG A 46 10.64 -0.56 8.31
C ARG A 46 10.30 -1.92 8.92
N VAL A 47 11.24 -2.85 8.89
CA VAL A 47 10.99 -4.25 9.25
C VAL A 47 12.10 -4.82 10.12
N GLU A 48 11.74 -5.86 10.89
CA GLU A 48 12.68 -6.81 11.48
C GLU A 48 12.65 -8.07 10.62
N PRO A 49 13.67 -8.31 9.79
CA PRO A 49 13.59 -9.35 8.75
C PRO A 49 13.39 -10.78 9.28
N GLY A 50 13.80 -11.04 10.51
CA GLY A 50 13.63 -12.37 11.12
C GLY A 50 12.24 -12.66 11.65
N ASN A 51 11.36 -11.67 11.67
CA ASN A 51 10.00 -11.87 12.16
C ASN A 51 9.15 -12.64 11.15
N GLU A 52 8.15 -13.35 11.68
CA GLU A 52 7.17 -14.07 10.87
C GLU A 52 6.49 -13.15 9.86
N LEU A 53 6.27 -13.66 8.64
CA LEU A 53 5.52 -12.92 7.63
C LEU A 53 4.03 -12.98 7.92
N VAL A 54 3.37 -11.83 7.84
CA VAL A 54 1.92 -11.71 8.00
C VAL A 54 1.33 -11.00 6.79
N GLU A 55 0.06 -11.29 6.51
CA GLU A 55 -0.65 -10.66 5.40
C GLU A 55 -1.14 -9.28 5.78
N VAL A 56 -0.77 -8.29 4.97
CA VAL A 56 -1.15 -6.89 5.19
C VAL A 56 -2.00 -6.42 4.02
N PRO A 57 -3.27 -6.09 4.24
CA PRO A 57 -4.11 -5.52 3.20
C PRO A 57 -3.64 -4.11 2.83
N VAL A 58 -3.47 -3.88 1.54
CA VAL A 58 -3.16 -2.56 0.99
C VAL A 58 -4.34 -2.15 0.12
N TYR A 59 -4.96 -1.02 0.46
CA TYR A 59 -6.14 -0.55 -0.24
C TYR A 59 -5.75 0.50 -1.26
N ILE A 60 -6.28 0.37 -2.45
CA ILE A 60 -5.93 1.20 -3.60
C ILE A 60 -7.20 1.80 -4.19
N ALA A 61 -7.26 3.13 -4.24
CA ALA A 61 -8.36 3.85 -4.85
C ALA A 61 -7.84 4.75 -5.96
N TYR A 62 -8.47 4.69 -7.12
CA TYR A 62 -8.24 5.69 -8.17
C TYR A 62 -8.94 6.99 -7.81
N THR A 63 -8.43 8.10 -8.32
CA THR A 63 -9.11 9.40 -8.14
C THR A 63 -10.54 9.33 -8.63
N GLY A 64 -11.48 9.76 -7.80
CA GLY A 64 -12.91 9.76 -8.13
C GLY A 64 -13.67 8.52 -7.67
N VAL A 65 -12.97 7.51 -7.13
CA VAL A 65 -13.60 6.30 -6.60
C VAL A 65 -14.12 6.56 -5.18
N ASP A 66 -15.30 6.05 -4.86
CA ASP A 66 -15.85 6.11 -3.52
C ASP A 66 -14.98 5.34 -2.54
N ILE A 67 -14.68 5.95 -1.40
CA ILE A 67 -13.92 5.34 -0.32
C ILE A 67 -14.89 4.98 0.79
N PRO A 68 -15.05 3.67 1.11
CA PRO A 68 -15.94 3.25 2.19
C PRO A 68 -15.54 3.83 3.54
N GLU A 69 -16.51 4.08 4.40
CA GLU A 69 -16.25 4.65 5.72
C GLU A 69 -15.28 3.84 6.56
N TYR A 70 -15.29 2.51 6.45
CA TYR A 70 -14.38 1.68 7.25
C TYR A 70 -12.91 1.96 6.90
N ILE A 71 -12.61 2.33 5.66
CA ILE A 71 -11.25 2.75 5.28
C ILE A 71 -10.89 4.06 5.98
N LEU A 72 -11.81 5.04 5.95
CA LEU A 72 -11.58 6.33 6.61
C LEU A 72 -11.45 6.16 8.12
N ALA A 73 -12.20 5.23 8.71
CA ALA A 73 -12.19 5.00 10.16
C ALA A 73 -10.96 4.23 10.64
N ASN A 74 -10.45 3.28 9.85
CA ASN A 74 -9.44 2.31 10.31
C ASN A 74 -8.09 2.42 9.61
N CYS A 75 -8.02 3.14 8.50
CA CYS A 75 -6.81 3.21 7.68
C CYS A 75 -6.20 4.60 7.68
N ALA A 76 -4.90 4.63 7.40
CA ALA A 76 -4.18 5.87 7.18
C ALA A 76 -3.81 5.96 5.70
N PHE A 77 -3.83 7.17 5.17
CA PHE A 77 -3.33 7.46 3.84
C PHE A 77 -1.81 7.38 3.84
N VAL A 78 -1.25 6.62 2.89
CA VAL A 78 0.21 6.44 2.79
C VAL A 78 0.80 7.33 1.72
N GLY A 79 0.15 7.44 0.58
CA GLY A 79 0.66 8.26 -0.52
C GLY A 79 -0.13 8.10 -1.80
N THR A 80 0.25 8.91 -2.78
CA THR A 80 -0.36 8.94 -4.11
C THR A 80 0.69 8.59 -5.15
N ILE A 81 0.34 7.70 -6.06
CA ILE A 81 1.19 7.32 -7.19
C ILE A 81 0.54 7.84 -8.45
N VAL A 82 1.25 8.68 -9.18
CA VAL A 82 0.76 9.29 -10.41
C VAL A 82 1.30 8.53 -11.62
N GLU A 83 0.40 8.11 -12.49
CA GLU A 83 0.70 7.56 -13.81
C GLU A 83 0.13 8.47 -14.90
N GLU A 84 0.46 8.14 -16.15
CA GLU A 84 0.04 8.93 -17.30
C GLU A 84 -1.49 9.09 -17.37
N PHE A 85 -2.23 8.01 -17.12
CA PHE A 85 -3.70 8.03 -17.24
C PHE A 85 -4.43 7.83 -15.92
N TYR A 86 -3.73 7.40 -14.87
CA TYR A 86 -4.35 7.01 -13.62
C TYR A 86 -3.58 7.56 -12.43
N VAL A 87 -4.32 7.89 -11.38
CA VAL A 87 -3.75 8.33 -10.11
C VAL A 87 -4.27 7.41 -9.02
N TYR A 88 -3.35 6.78 -8.31
CA TYR A 88 -3.66 5.79 -7.27
C TYR A 88 -3.43 6.39 -5.90
N HIS A 89 -4.39 6.21 -4.99
CA HIS A 89 -4.28 6.63 -3.60
C HIS A 89 -4.21 5.37 -2.73
N ILE A 90 -3.19 5.28 -1.89
CA ILE A 90 -2.86 4.06 -1.16
C ILE A 90 -3.13 4.25 0.33
N PHE A 91 -3.84 3.29 0.92
CA PHE A 91 -4.18 3.26 2.34
C PHE A 91 -3.76 1.92 2.94
N VAL A 92 -3.36 1.94 4.21
CA VAL A 92 -3.16 0.74 5.03
C VAL A 92 -3.79 0.96 6.38
N GLU A 93 -4.11 -0.12 7.09
CA GLU A 93 -4.63 -0.01 8.44
C GLU A 93 -3.61 0.69 9.35
N ARG A 94 -4.11 1.48 10.31
CA ARG A 94 -3.27 2.36 11.14
C ARG A 94 -2.21 1.64 11.95
N ASN A 95 -2.44 0.39 12.30
CA ASN A 95 -1.45 -0.40 13.03
C ASN A 95 -0.19 -0.69 12.22
N TRP A 96 -0.20 -0.43 10.91
CA TRP A 96 0.96 -0.61 10.03
C TRP A 96 1.71 0.70 9.73
N ILE A 97 1.35 1.77 10.40
CA ILE A 97 2.01 3.07 10.21
C ILE A 97 2.87 3.42 11.43
#